data_0c1a566cf19f0ac0d7d62ca6e8ca617c
#
_entry.id   0c1a566cf19f0ac0d7d62ca6e8ca617c
#
_cell.length_a   1.000
_cell.length_b   1.000
_cell.length_c   1.000
_cell.angle_alpha   90.00
_cell.angle_beta   90.00
_cell.angle_gamma   90.00
#
_symmetry.space_group_name_H-M   'P 1'
#
loop_
_entity.id
_entity.type
_entity.pdbx_description
1 polymer ?
#
loop_
_entity_poly.entity_id
_entity_poly.type
_entity_poly.pdbx_seq_one_letter_code
_entity_poly.pdbx_strand_id
1 'polypeptide(L)'
;MRFLYVFCSLTVLISACSRKETEANLPSPDDALRVNQIQLIASHNSYRLRTTDTILQFLQNISSALPPSLDPTDLDYTHLPIEEQMSVYGIRGLEIDIYNDPAGGAFYNRHVNSFIGLDTVSNIPELLQPGFKVLHIKDVDYNTHFYTFRQFLQALKNWSDQNPGHLPLFINIETKSDSPGDQPLLASFGFRPAPLWDAASADALDVEVQSVFGDQLEKIMTPDKLRGDLPRLEDVVLQNKWPTLGACRNKIFFIMQGDLVSYYKQNHPSLSGRAMFVYASPGSAEAAFVIRNGPKSDEAEIQFLVSQGYFVRTRTDDGTDEARNGDYSKMDAAFRSGAQINSTDYYKPDSRAGQPGWTDFTVRFPNGEIARKNPVNASSVECGPVR
;
A
#
# COMPACT_ATOMS: atom_id res chain seq x y z
N MET A 1 31.14 39.70 72.15
CA MET A 1 29.83 39.35 71.61
C MET A 1 29.88 39.63 70.12
N ARG A 2 30.00 38.57 69.28
CA ARG A 2 29.96 38.66 67.85
C ARG A 2 28.71 37.92 67.38
N PHE A 3 27.77 38.64 66.73
CA PHE A 3 26.59 38.09 66.15
C PHE A 3 26.92 37.60 64.72
N LEU A 4 26.61 36.31 64.47
CA LEU A 4 26.74 35.65 63.18
C LEU A 4 25.38 35.71 62.50
N TYR A 5 25.28 36.39 61.35
CA TYR A 5 24.10 36.38 60.49
C TYR A 5 24.22 35.21 59.51
N VAL A 6 23.27 34.26 59.58
CA VAL A 6 23.10 33.21 58.59
C VAL A 6 22.13 33.72 57.54
N PHE A 7 22.62 33.88 56.31
CA PHE A 7 21.77 34.13 55.13
C PHE A 7 21.25 32.82 54.58
N CYS A 8 19.95 32.63 54.65
CA CYS A 8 19.26 31.48 54.04
C CYS A 8 18.88 31.88 52.58
N SER A 9 19.61 31.38 51.60
CA SER A 9 19.29 31.59 50.16
C SER A 9 18.20 30.62 49.74
N LEU A 10 17.02 31.11 49.48
CA LEU A 10 15.89 30.39 48.92
C LEU A 10 16.04 30.26 47.41
N THR A 11 16.47 29.12 46.94
CA THR A 11 16.55 28.80 45.51
C THR A 11 15.15 28.43 45.00
N VAL A 12 14.52 29.30 44.25
CA VAL A 12 13.27 29.00 43.55
C VAL A 12 13.61 28.23 42.28
N LEU A 13 13.33 26.94 42.31
CA LEU A 13 13.32 26.07 41.09
C LEU A 13 12.05 26.37 40.34
N ILE A 14 12.14 27.21 39.29
CA ILE A 14 11.08 27.41 38.35
C ILE A 14 11.11 26.15 37.40
N SER A 15 10.10 25.30 37.55
CA SER A 15 9.86 24.15 36.72
C SER A 15 9.49 24.64 35.29
N ALA A 16 10.42 24.51 34.36
CA ALA A 16 10.19 24.74 32.94
C ALA A 16 9.63 23.46 32.27
N CYS A 17 8.43 23.07 32.65
CA CYS A 17 7.71 21.95 32.02
C CYS A 17 6.27 22.37 31.74
N SER A 18 6.04 23.17 30.69
CA SER A 18 4.69 23.31 30.10
C SER A 18 4.64 24.08 28.79
N ARG A 19 5.56 23.85 27.86
CA ARG A 19 5.48 24.52 26.54
C ARG A 19 5.59 23.60 25.33
N LYS A 20 5.63 22.27 25.53
CA LYS A 20 5.64 21.30 24.42
C LYS A 20 4.29 20.65 24.10
N GLU A 21 3.30 20.76 24.98
CA GLU A 21 1.98 20.11 24.77
C GLU A 21 0.98 21.00 24.01
N THR A 22 1.22 22.29 23.85
CA THR A 22 0.27 23.21 23.23
C THR A 22 0.52 23.43 21.72
N GLU A 23 1.67 23.09 21.17
CA GLU A 23 1.92 23.21 19.71
C GLU A 23 1.46 21.97 18.92
N ALA A 24 1.27 20.82 19.56
CA ALA A 24 0.89 19.57 18.89
C ALA A 24 -0.60 19.48 18.49
N ASN A 25 -1.44 20.45 18.88
CA ASN A 25 -2.89 20.40 18.67
C ASN A 25 -3.47 21.57 17.85
N LEU A 26 -2.65 22.40 17.23
CA LEU A 26 -3.18 23.38 16.28
C LEU A 26 -3.42 22.69 14.92
N PRO A 27 -4.63 22.87 14.31
CA PRO A 27 -4.89 22.36 12.98
C PRO A 27 -3.81 22.85 11.99
N SER A 28 -3.28 21.92 11.19
CA SER A 28 -2.39 22.32 10.10
C SER A 28 -3.14 23.21 9.11
N PRO A 29 -2.56 24.27 8.54
CA PRO A 29 -3.18 25.01 7.44
C PRO A 29 -3.61 24.10 6.28
N ASP A 30 -2.93 22.97 6.10
CA ASP A 30 -3.23 22.00 5.05
C ASP A 30 -4.44 21.09 5.39
N ASP A 31 -4.90 21.09 6.64
CA ASP A 31 -6.07 20.30 7.05
C ASP A 31 -7.37 20.73 6.34
N ALA A 32 -7.40 21.93 5.76
CA ALA A 32 -8.51 22.41 4.93
C ALA A 32 -8.51 21.84 3.50
N LEU A 33 -7.37 21.32 3.01
CA LEU A 33 -7.33 20.62 1.72
C LEU A 33 -8.27 19.44 1.72
N ARG A 34 -8.86 19.09 0.59
CA ARG A 34 -9.54 17.81 0.44
C ARG A 34 -8.52 16.69 0.29
N VAL A 35 -8.87 15.51 0.76
CA VAL A 35 -7.96 14.35 0.75
C VAL A 35 -7.48 13.97 -0.64
N ASN A 36 -8.25 14.23 -1.69
CA ASN A 36 -7.86 14.01 -3.09
C ASN A 36 -6.99 15.13 -3.69
N GLN A 37 -6.69 16.18 -2.92
CA GLN A 37 -5.84 17.32 -3.35
C GLN A 37 -4.39 17.18 -2.91
N ILE A 38 -3.97 15.99 -2.55
CA ILE A 38 -2.57 15.70 -2.22
C ILE A 38 -2.01 14.60 -3.13
N GLN A 39 -0.70 14.59 -3.29
CA GLN A 39 0.06 13.43 -3.81
C GLN A 39 0.85 12.80 -2.68
N LEU A 40 0.95 11.48 -2.70
CA LEU A 40 1.74 10.70 -1.76
C LEU A 40 2.51 9.58 -2.48
N ILE A 41 3.52 9.04 -1.83
CA ILE A 41 4.28 7.91 -2.32
C ILE A 41 3.77 6.64 -1.64
N ALA A 42 3.62 5.60 -2.45
CA ALA A 42 3.24 4.28 -2.04
C ALA A 42 4.33 3.26 -2.39
N SER A 43 4.50 2.22 -1.61
CA SER A 43 5.26 1.05 -2.03
C SER A 43 4.36 0.06 -2.75
N HIS A 44 4.86 -0.53 -3.84
CA HIS A 44 4.27 -1.65 -4.54
C HIS A 44 4.68 -2.95 -3.84
N ASN A 45 3.79 -3.92 -3.72
CA ASN A 45 4.08 -5.18 -3.02
C ASN A 45 4.83 -4.98 -1.69
N SER A 46 4.31 -4.11 -0.83
CA SER A 46 4.98 -3.58 0.37
C SER A 46 5.47 -4.65 1.36
N TYR A 47 4.90 -5.83 1.29
CA TYR A 47 5.16 -7.01 2.12
C TYR A 47 6.34 -7.85 1.63
N ARG A 48 6.79 -7.63 0.38
CA ARG A 48 7.64 -8.57 -0.35
C ARG A 48 9.09 -8.54 0.13
N LEU A 49 9.63 -9.74 0.32
CA LEU A 49 11.07 -9.99 0.45
C LEU A 49 11.57 -10.63 -0.84
N ARG A 50 12.75 -10.21 -1.28
CA ARG A 50 13.40 -10.75 -2.47
C ARG A 50 13.50 -12.27 -2.40
N THR A 51 13.19 -12.94 -3.48
CA THR A 51 13.42 -14.38 -3.60
C THR A 51 14.93 -14.70 -3.61
N THR A 52 15.29 -15.95 -3.35
CA THR A 52 16.70 -16.34 -3.25
C THR A 52 17.41 -16.34 -4.60
N ASP A 53 18.73 -16.11 -4.62
CA ASP A 53 19.52 -16.17 -5.85
C ASP A 53 19.39 -17.50 -6.56
N THR A 54 19.25 -18.61 -5.81
CA THR A 54 19.06 -19.94 -6.37
C THR A 54 17.76 -20.06 -7.16
N ILE A 55 16.67 -19.49 -6.64
CA ILE A 55 15.37 -19.47 -7.34
C ILE A 55 15.44 -18.53 -8.54
N LEU A 56 15.98 -17.32 -8.37
CA LEU A 56 16.13 -16.38 -9.50
C LEU A 56 16.94 -16.98 -10.63
N GLN A 57 18.08 -17.60 -10.34
CA GLN A 57 18.90 -18.26 -11.35
C GLN A 57 18.19 -19.44 -12.02
N PHE A 58 17.44 -20.24 -11.26
CA PHE A 58 16.62 -21.30 -11.81
C PHE A 58 15.58 -20.75 -12.79
N LEU A 59 14.82 -19.71 -12.39
CA LEU A 59 13.82 -19.05 -13.24
C LEU A 59 14.43 -18.43 -14.49
N GLN A 60 15.59 -17.78 -14.38
CA GLN A 60 16.34 -17.26 -15.53
C GLN A 60 16.72 -18.36 -16.52
N ASN A 61 17.17 -19.51 -16.04
CA ASN A 61 17.56 -20.64 -16.88
C ASN A 61 16.35 -21.24 -17.65
N ILE A 62 15.15 -21.10 -17.14
CA ILE A 62 13.92 -21.59 -17.79
C ILE A 62 13.04 -20.46 -18.34
N SER A 63 13.56 -19.24 -18.44
CA SER A 63 12.79 -18.04 -18.80
C SER A 63 12.02 -18.18 -20.11
N SER A 64 12.57 -18.87 -21.11
CA SER A 64 11.89 -19.17 -22.38
C SER A 64 10.64 -20.05 -22.23
N ALA A 65 10.48 -20.76 -21.12
CA ALA A 65 9.32 -21.62 -20.82
C ALA A 65 8.31 -20.93 -19.87
N LEU A 66 8.66 -19.75 -19.34
CA LEU A 66 7.78 -18.98 -18.46
C LEU A 66 6.80 -18.12 -19.30
N PRO A 67 5.61 -17.80 -18.76
CA PRO A 67 4.73 -16.84 -19.38
C PRO A 67 5.41 -15.46 -19.44
N PRO A 68 5.13 -14.63 -20.47
CA PRO A 68 5.73 -13.30 -20.61
C PRO A 68 5.50 -12.36 -19.39
N SER A 69 4.45 -12.62 -18.61
CA SER A 69 4.14 -11.88 -17.39
C SER A 69 5.03 -12.25 -16.19
N LEU A 70 5.88 -13.24 -16.33
CA LEU A 70 6.81 -13.68 -15.28
C LEU A 70 8.25 -13.49 -15.77
N ASP A 71 8.73 -12.26 -15.76
CA ASP A 71 10.15 -11.96 -15.95
C ASP A 71 10.89 -12.12 -14.62
N PRO A 72 11.86 -13.05 -14.51
CA PRO A 72 12.63 -13.22 -13.29
C PRO A 72 13.40 -11.97 -12.84
N THR A 73 13.72 -11.06 -13.75
CA THR A 73 14.41 -9.80 -13.40
C THR A 73 13.51 -8.87 -12.60
N ASP A 74 12.21 -8.90 -12.82
CA ASP A 74 11.21 -8.11 -12.09
C ASP A 74 11.01 -8.60 -10.65
N LEU A 75 11.51 -9.79 -10.33
CA LEU A 75 11.48 -10.33 -8.96
C LEU A 75 12.71 -9.96 -8.13
N ASP A 76 13.66 -9.18 -8.67
CA ASP A 76 14.95 -8.92 -8.05
C ASP A 76 14.97 -7.63 -7.20
N TYR A 77 13.98 -7.44 -6.33
CA TYR A 77 13.90 -6.33 -5.37
C TYR A 77 13.34 -6.79 -4.01
N THR A 78 13.44 -5.94 -2.99
CA THR A 78 13.00 -6.24 -1.61
C THR A 78 12.54 -4.99 -0.89
N HIS A 79 11.63 -5.17 0.05
CA HIS A 79 11.15 -4.10 0.92
C HIS A 79 11.61 -4.26 2.38
N LEU A 80 11.62 -3.16 3.09
CA LEU A 80 11.76 -3.11 4.54
C LEU A 80 10.42 -3.45 5.21
N PRO A 81 10.38 -3.75 6.51
CA PRO A 81 9.12 -3.83 7.26
C PRO A 81 8.26 -2.58 7.06
N ILE A 82 6.93 -2.72 6.99
CA ILE A 82 6.03 -1.59 6.69
C ILE A 82 6.13 -0.46 7.72
N GLU A 83 6.45 -0.77 8.97
CA GLU A 83 6.65 0.22 10.03
C GLU A 83 7.83 1.14 9.69
N GLU A 84 8.90 0.61 9.14
CA GLU A 84 10.06 1.37 8.70
C GLU A 84 9.75 2.16 7.42
N GLN A 85 9.04 1.56 6.46
CA GLN A 85 8.57 2.25 5.26
C GLN A 85 7.76 3.50 5.62
N MET A 86 6.83 3.39 6.56
CA MET A 86 5.96 4.49 6.98
C MET A 86 6.68 5.53 7.86
N SER A 87 7.54 5.08 8.80
CA SER A 87 8.16 5.97 9.80
C SER A 87 9.41 6.67 9.27
N VAL A 88 10.26 5.97 8.49
CA VAL A 88 11.53 6.50 7.99
C VAL A 88 11.41 7.10 6.61
N TYR A 89 10.66 6.43 5.72
CA TYR A 89 10.56 6.82 4.31
C TYR A 89 9.29 7.59 3.98
N GLY A 90 8.40 7.77 4.95
CA GLY A 90 7.20 8.58 4.77
C GLY A 90 6.15 7.97 3.86
N ILE A 91 6.18 6.66 3.64
CA ILE A 91 5.21 5.94 2.81
C ILE A 91 3.81 6.07 3.41
N ARG A 92 2.82 6.42 2.59
CA ARG A 92 1.40 6.56 2.99
C ARG A 92 0.46 5.72 2.13
N GLY A 93 0.97 5.05 1.11
CA GLY A 93 0.29 3.98 0.40
C GLY A 93 1.04 2.67 0.56
N LEU A 94 0.34 1.58 0.77
CA LEU A 94 0.90 0.23 0.82
C LEU A 94 0.11 -0.66 -0.12
N GLU A 95 0.77 -1.66 -0.69
CA GLU A 95 0.12 -2.68 -1.50
C GLU A 95 0.38 -4.07 -0.92
N ILE A 96 -0.65 -4.90 -0.90
CA ILE A 96 -0.58 -6.26 -0.38
C ILE A 96 -1.38 -7.21 -1.28
N ASP A 97 -0.72 -8.26 -1.75
CA ASP A 97 -1.37 -9.34 -2.50
C ASP A 97 -1.84 -10.41 -1.53
N ILE A 98 -3.09 -10.79 -1.70
CA ILE A 98 -3.69 -11.83 -0.88
C ILE A 98 -4.26 -12.95 -1.75
N TYR A 99 -4.15 -14.18 -1.25
CA TYR A 99 -4.75 -15.37 -1.81
C TYR A 99 -5.78 -15.95 -0.85
N ASN A 100 -6.84 -16.53 -1.40
CA ASN A 100 -7.82 -17.28 -0.63
C ASN A 100 -7.24 -18.63 -0.18
N ASP A 101 -7.44 -18.99 1.07
CA ASP A 101 -7.08 -20.31 1.60
C ASP A 101 -8.08 -20.75 2.69
N PRO A 102 -9.36 -21.01 2.30
CA PRO A 102 -10.44 -21.24 3.27
C PRO A 102 -10.26 -22.52 4.08
N ALA A 103 -9.50 -23.48 3.57
CA ALA A 103 -9.22 -24.74 4.27
C ALA A 103 -7.89 -24.72 5.03
N GLY A 104 -6.98 -23.80 4.67
CA GLY A 104 -5.60 -23.82 5.13
C GLY A 104 -4.73 -24.81 4.37
N GLY A 105 -3.42 -24.55 4.34
CA GLY A 105 -2.41 -25.48 3.81
C GLY A 105 -2.13 -25.38 2.30
N ALA A 106 -2.90 -24.64 1.52
CA ALA A 106 -2.68 -24.51 0.06
C ALA A 106 -1.34 -23.86 -0.30
N PHE A 107 -0.72 -23.14 0.64
CA PHE A 107 0.54 -22.42 0.48
C PHE A 107 1.66 -22.94 1.40
N TYR A 108 1.42 -24.07 2.08
CA TYR A 108 2.39 -24.63 3.02
C TYR A 108 3.60 -25.24 2.33
N ASN A 109 3.41 -25.84 1.14
CA ASN A 109 4.49 -26.36 0.34
C ASN A 109 4.90 -25.35 -0.75
N ARG A 110 6.20 -25.33 -1.05
CA ARG A 110 6.86 -24.42 -2.00
C ARG A 110 7.41 -25.25 -3.14
N HIS A 111 6.61 -25.46 -4.18
CA HIS A 111 6.88 -26.51 -5.18
C HIS A 111 8.16 -26.26 -5.99
N VAL A 112 8.52 -24.99 -6.28
CA VAL A 112 9.77 -24.68 -6.99
C VAL A 112 11.00 -25.26 -6.30
N ASN A 113 10.98 -25.40 -4.99
CA ASN A 113 12.10 -25.95 -4.21
C ASN A 113 12.47 -27.39 -4.63
N SER A 114 11.51 -28.19 -5.11
CA SER A 114 11.79 -29.55 -5.59
C SER A 114 12.72 -29.59 -6.80
N PHE A 115 12.74 -28.52 -7.62
CA PHE A 115 13.60 -28.44 -8.82
C PHE A 115 15.02 -27.99 -8.52
N ILE A 116 15.24 -27.41 -7.35
CA ILE A 116 16.55 -26.87 -6.93
C ILE A 116 17.15 -27.59 -5.72
N GLY A 117 16.57 -28.75 -5.37
CA GLY A 117 17.09 -29.60 -4.29
C GLY A 117 16.87 -29.06 -2.88
N LEU A 118 15.91 -28.16 -2.70
CA LEU A 118 15.51 -27.65 -1.38
C LEU A 118 14.25 -28.35 -0.85
N ASP A 119 14.05 -28.26 0.48
CA ASP A 119 12.82 -28.77 1.09
C ASP A 119 11.62 -27.95 0.61
N THR A 120 10.59 -28.65 0.19
CA THR A 120 9.32 -28.04 -0.22
C THR A 120 8.47 -27.62 0.97
N VAL A 121 8.66 -28.22 2.13
CA VAL A 121 7.90 -27.94 3.35
C VAL A 121 8.38 -26.62 3.95
N SER A 122 7.47 -25.65 4.14
CA SER A 122 7.81 -24.34 4.65
C SER A 122 8.13 -24.31 6.15
N ASN A 123 7.58 -25.26 6.91
CA ASN A 123 7.61 -25.29 8.39
C ASN A 123 7.02 -24.02 9.05
N ILE A 124 6.08 -23.36 8.39
CA ILE A 124 5.39 -22.15 8.87
C ILE A 124 3.97 -22.52 9.28
N PRO A 125 3.67 -22.60 10.60
CA PRO A 125 2.36 -23.06 11.08
C PRO A 125 1.19 -22.19 10.61
N GLU A 126 1.39 -20.90 10.41
CA GLU A 126 0.37 -19.96 9.94
C GLU A 126 -0.16 -20.31 8.55
N LEU A 127 0.66 -20.94 7.72
CA LEU A 127 0.24 -21.40 6.38
C LEU A 127 -0.65 -22.64 6.41
N LEU A 128 -0.75 -23.33 7.54
CA LEU A 128 -1.67 -24.44 7.75
C LEU A 128 -3.06 -23.99 8.20
N GLN A 129 -3.20 -22.75 8.68
CA GLN A 129 -4.48 -22.25 9.20
C GLN A 129 -5.36 -21.75 8.06
N PRO A 130 -6.70 -21.85 8.15
CA PRO A 130 -7.61 -21.16 7.25
C PRO A 130 -7.40 -19.64 7.27
N GLY A 131 -7.74 -18.96 6.15
CA GLY A 131 -7.69 -17.50 6.02
C GLY A 131 -6.81 -17.04 4.86
N PHE A 132 -6.69 -15.72 4.69
CA PHE A 132 -5.99 -15.14 3.54
C PHE A 132 -4.48 -15.17 3.74
N LYS A 133 -3.76 -15.61 2.70
CA LYS A 133 -2.30 -15.71 2.69
C LYS A 133 -1.69 -14.57 1.90
N VAL A 134 -0.52 -14.13 2.32
CA VAL A 134 0.21 -12.99 1.73
C VAL A 134 1.47 -13.49 1.08
N LEU A 135 1.52 -13.43 -0.23
CA LEU A 135 2.70 -13.74 -1.06
C LEU A 135 2.47 -13.24 -2.50
N HIS A 136 3.55 -13.09 -3.25
CA HIS A 136 3.47 -12.54 -4.60
C HIS A 136 3.05 -13.58 -5.65
N ILE A 137 3.76 -14.71 -5.73
CA ILE A 137 3.44 -15.78 -6.69
C ILE A 137 3.49 -17.12 -5.97
N LYS A 138 2.36 -17.82 -5.95
CA LYS A 138 2.26 -19.15 -5.34
C LYS A 138 3.37 -20.06 -5.85
N ASP A 139 4.00 -20.78 -4.93
CA ASP A 139 5.07 -21.77 -5.19
C ASP A 139 6.40 -21.20 -5.72
N VAL A 140 6.48 -19.95 -6.17
CA VAL A 140 7.65 -19.38 -6.86
C VAL A 140 8.25 -18.20 -6.12
N ASP A 141 7.45 -17.15 -5.85
CA ASP A 141 7.88 -15.94 -5.16
C ASP A 141 7.05 -15.74 -3.89
N TYR A 142 7.45 -16.44 -2.86
CA TYR A 142 6.69 -16.64 -1.63
C TYR A 142 7.32 -15.95 -0.40
N ASN A 143 8.44 -15.26 -0.56
CA ASN A 143 9.10 -14.60 0.56
C ASN A 143 8.34 -13.32 0.93
N THR A 144 8.00 -13.19 2.21
CA THR A 144 7.10 -12.15 2.71
C THR A 144 7.41 -11.77 4.15
N HIS A 145 7.11 -10.53 4.52
CA HIS A 145 7.11 -10.09 5.92
C HIS A 145 5.91 -10.63 6.71
N PHE A 146 4.83 -11.01 6.01
CA PHE A 146 3.57 -11.46 6.61
C PHE A 146 3.07 -12.72 5.91
N TYR A 147 2.81 -13.79 6.63
CA TYR A 147 2.25 -15.02 6.04
C TYR A 147 0.73 -14.95 5.92
N THR A 148 0.08 -14.08 6.69
CA THR A 148 -1.38 -13.91 6.68
C THR A 148 -1.77 -12.45 6.61
N PHE A 149 -2.93 -12.19 6.02
CA PHE A 149 -3.50 -10.84 5.97
C PHE A 149 -3.75 -10.27 7.38
N ARG A 150 -4.14 -11.13 8.31
CA ARG A 150 -4.31 -10.76 9.73
C ARG A 150 -3.03 -10.20 10.35
N GLN A 151 -1.87 -10.80 10.06
CA GLN A 151 -0.58 -10.29 10.56
C GLN A 151 -0.29 -8.90 10.01
N PHE A 152 -0.54 -8.68 8.71
CA PHE A 152 -0.41 -7.35 8.09
C PHE A 152 -1.35 -6.33 8.72
N LEU A 153 -2.64 -6.67 8.88
CA LEU A 153 -3.63 -5.78 9.51
C LEU A 153 -3.21 -5.40 10.93
N GLN A 154 -2.67 -6.35 11.69
CA GLN A 154 -2.21 -6.08 13.05
C GLN A 154 -1.00 -5.14 13.09
N ALA A 155 -0.03 -5.33 12.19
CA ALA A 155 1.13 -4.45 12.06
C ALA A 155 0.69 -3.02 11.67
N LEU A 156 -0.20 -2.91 10.68
CA LEU A 156 -0.77 -1.63 10.23
C LEU A 156 -1.50 -0.90 11.38
N LYS A 157 -2.37 -1.63 12.11
CA LYS A 157 -3.09 -1.09 13.27
C LYS A 157 -2.13 -0.61 14.36
N ASN A 158 -1.15 -1.43 14.71
CA ASN A 158 -0.15 -1.10 15.73
C ASN A 158 0.62 0.17 15.38
N TRP A 159 1.03 0.30 14.11
CA TRP A 159 1.72 1.50 13.65
C TRP A 159 0.80 2.74 13.73
N SER A 160 -0.44 2.63 13.29
CA SER A 160 -1.42 3.72 13.36
C SER A 160 -1.69 4.15 14.81
N ASP A 161 -1.74 3.22 15.75
CA ASP A 161 -1.95 3.51 17.18
C ASP A 161 -0.76 4.26 17.79
N GLN A 162 0.45 3.93 17.35
CA GLN A 162 1.71 4.54 17.82
C GLN A 162 2.03 5.89 17.17
N ASN A 163 1.32 6.25 16.08
CA ASN A 163 1.59 7.48 15.32
C ASN A 163 0.32 8.34 15.20
N PRO A 164 -0.24 8.83 16.32
CA PRO A 164 -1.47 9.62 16.28
C PRO A 164 -1.29 10.90 15.45
N GLY A 165 -2.31 11.27 14.70
CA GLY A 165 -2.28 12.43 13.78
C GLY A 165 -1.65 12.15 12.42
N HIS A 166 -1.29 10.91 12.13
CA HIS A 166 -0.71 10.57 10.82
C HIS A 166 -1.64 10.94 9.65
N LEU A 167 -1.06 11.25 8.50
CA LEU A 167 -1.78 11.40 7.24
C LEU A 167 -2.54 10.11 6.90
N PRO A 168 -3.65 10.19 6.15
CA PRO A 168 -4.41 9.01 5.76
C PRO A 168 -3.53 7.97 5.07
N LEU A 169 -3.79 6.69 5.35
CA LEU A 169 -3.13 5.55 4.72
C LEU A 169 -4.04 4.97 3.64
N PHE A 170 -3.46 4.64 2.49
CA PHE A 170 -4.14 4.03 1.36
C PHE A 170 -3.57 2.64 1.12
N ILE A 171 -4.37 1.63 1.37
CA ILE A 171 -3.94 0.23 1.29
C ILE A 171 -4.56 -0.40 0.05
N ASN A 172 -3.74 -0.63 -0.97
CA ASN A 172 -4.14 -1.40 -2.14
C ASN A 172 -4.12 -2.89 -1.78
N ILE A 173 -5.24 -3.57 -2.00
CA ILE A 173 -5.35 -5.02 -1.81
C ILE A 173 -5.55 -5.65 -3.17
N GLU A 174 -4.55 -6.41 -3.62
CA GLU A 174 -4.67 -7.24 -4.81
C GLU A 174 -5.11 -8.64 -4.44
N THR A 175 -6.29 -9.03 -4.93
CA THR A 175 -6.85 -10.37 -4.69
C THR A 175 -6.48 -11.27 -5.86
N LYS A 176 -5.62 -12.25 -5.60
CA LYS A 176 -5.02 -13.12 -6.63
C LYS A 176 -5.53 -14.53 -6.55
N SER A 177 -5.75 -15.14 -7.71
CA SER A 177 -5.97 -16.59 -7.86
C SER A 177 -5.05 -17.22 -8.90
N ASP A 178 -4.32 -16.39 -9.66
CA ASP A 178 -3.37 -16.86 -10.65
C ASP A 178 -2.16 -17.57 -9.99
N SER A 179 -1.71 -18.63 -10.64
CA SER A 179 -0.57 -19.41 -10.17
C SER A 179 0.12 -20.15 -11.33
N PRO A 180 1.36 -20.60 -11.16
CA PRO A 180 2.00 -21.46 -12.16
C PRO A 180 1.19 -22.70 -12.50
N GLY A 181 0.38 -23.22 -11.56
CA GLY A 181 -0.47 -24.39 -11.77
C GLY A 181 -1.60 -24.22 -12.80
N ASP A 182 -1.91 -22.99 -13.19
CA ASP A 182 -2.91 -22.68 -14.21
C ASP A 182 -2.36 -22.88 -15.64
N GLN A 183 -1.03 -22.93 -15.78
CA GLN A 183 -0.36 -23.19 -17.05
C GLN A 183 -0.23 -24.70 -17.29
N PRO A 184 -0.75 -25.26 -18.40
CA PRO A 184 -0.73 -26.71 -18.64
C PRO A 184 0.66 -27.34 -18.53
N LEU A 185 1.69 -26.65 -19.02
CA LEU A 185 3.08 -27.12 -18.93
C LEU A 185 3.53 -27.21 -17.47
N LEU A 186 3.35 -26.16 -16.69
CA LEU A 186 3.80 -26.12 -15.29
C LEU A 186 2.95 -27.04 -14.41
N ALA A 187 1.66 -27.19 -14.70
CA ALA A 187 0.81 -28.18 -14.06
C ALA A 187 1.32 -29.61 -14.28
N SER A 188 1.86 -29.92 -15.47
CA SER A 188 2.46 -31.23 -15.75
C SER A 188 3.73 -31.50 -14.94
N PHE A 189 4.40 -30.46 -14.46
CA PHE A 189 5.52 -30.54 -13.52
C PHE A 189 5.10 -30.55 -12.04
N GLY A 190 3.82 -30.57 -11.75
CA GLY A 190 3.30 -30.73 -10.38
C GLY A 190 2.86 -29.44 -9.69
N PHE A 191 3.02 -28.27 -10.32
CA PHE A 191 2.42 -27.05 -9.79
C PHE A 191 0.90 -27.18 -9.72
N ARG A 192 0.28 -26.56 -8.70
CA ARG A 192 -1.16 -26.63 -8.47
C ARG A 192 -1.78 -25.23 -8.51
N PRO A 193 -3.00 -25.10 -9.06
CA PRO A 193 -3.76 -23.85 -8.99
C PRO A 193 -3.91 -23.35 -7.56
N ALA A 194 -4.05 -22.04 -7.41
CA ALA A 194 -4.47 -21.46 -6.14
C ALA A 194 -5.98 -21.69 -5.91
N PRO A 195 -6.44 -21.69 -4.65
CA PRO A 195 -7.88 -21.70 -4.36
C PRO A 195 -8.57 -20.47 -4.94
N LEU A 196 -9.75 -20.67 -5.53
CA LEU A 196 -10.52 -19.59 -6.16
C LEU A 196 -11.27 -18.76 -5.11
N TRP A 197 -11.65 -17.56 -5.52
CA TRP A 197 -12.50 -16.65 -4.77
C TRP A 197 -13.99 -16.97 -4.98
N ASP A 198 -14.81 -16.63 -3.99
CA ASP A 198 -16.26 -16.72 -4.04
C ASP A 198 -16.94 -15.62 -3.19
N ALA A 199 -18.26 -15.62 -3.14
CA ALA A 199 -19.01 -14.64 -2.35
C ALA A 199 -18.74 -14.77 -0.83
N ALA A 200 -18.50 -15.98 -0.33
CA ALA A 200 -18.19 -16.18 1.09
C ALA A 200 -16.84 -15.59 1.45
N SER A 201 -15.86 -15.66 0.54
CA SER A 201 -14.55 -15.00 0.70
C SER A 201 -14.66 -13.50 0.77
N ALA A 202 -15.59 -12.88 0.03
CA ALA A 202 -15.85 -11.45 0.07
C ALA A 202 -16.34 -11.00 1.47
N ASP A 203 -17.26 -11.74 2.06
CA ASP A 203 -17.77 -11.47 3.42
C ASP A 203 -16.70 -11.75 4.48
N ALA A 204 -15.93 -12.83 4.32
CA ALA A 204 -14.85 -13.20 5.23
C ALA A 204 -13.75 -12.12 5.30
N LEU A 205 -13.48 -11.44 4.18
CA LEU A 205 -12.48 -10.37 4.14
C LEU A 205 -12.89 -9.17 4.99
N ASP A 206 -14.15 -8.72 4.90
CA ASP A 206 -14.68 -7.66 5.76
C ASP A 206 -14.65 -8.06 7.25
N VAL A 207 -15.02 -9.33 7.55
CA VAL A 207 -14.98 -9.87 8.91
C VAL A 207 -13.54 -9.88 9.45
N GLU A 208 -12.55 -10.22 8.63
CA GLU A 208 -11.15 -10.23 9.09
C GLU A 208 -10.67 -8.83 9.46
N VAL A 209 -10.96 -7.80 8.64
CA VAL A 209 -10.66 -6.40 8.96
C VAL A 209 -11.37 -5.98 10.26
N GLN A 210 -12.67 -6.25 10.37
CA GLN A 210 -13.45 -5.91 11.56
C GLN A 210 -12.89 -6.58 12.81
N SER A 211 -12.47 -7.84 12.72
CA SER A 211 -11.95 -8.60 13.85
C SER A 211 -10.62 -8.07 14.39
N VAL A 212 -9.78 -7.46 13.53
CA VAL A 212 -8.50 -6.87 13.94
C VAL A 212 -8.68 -5.46 14.49
N PHE A 213 -9.52 -4.64 13.86
CA PHE A 213 -9.71 -3.25 14.29
C PHE A 213 -10.68 -3.13 15.47
N GLY A 214 -11.59 -4.10 15.66
CA GLY A 214 -12.45 -4.19 16.85
C GLY A 214 -13.22 -2.91 17.12
N ASP A 215 -12.99 -2.30 18.29
CA ASP A 215 -13.59 -1.02 18.72
C ASP A 215 -13.01 0.21 18.01
N GLN A 216 -11.98 0.06 17.18
CA GLN A 216 -11.35 1.14 16.41
C GLN A 216 -11.79 1.17 14.93
N LEU A 217 -12.97 0.65 14.60
CA LEU A 217 -13.52 0.68 13.25
C LEU A 217 -13.76 2.11 12.71
N GLU A 218 -13.77 3.12 13.57
CA GLU A 218 -13.81 4.52 13.16
C GLU A 218 -12.54 4.94 12.42
N LYS A 219 -11.41 4.24 12.59
CA LYS A 219 -10.18 4.45 11.80
C LYS A 219 -10.35 4.02 10.34
N ILE A 220 -11.25 3.09 10.04
CA ILE A 220 -11.48 2.65 8.67
C ILE A 220 -12.43 3.64 7.98
N MET A 221 -11.97 4.24 6.89
CA MET A 221 -12.83 4.98 5.98
C MET A 221 -13.52 3.98 5.05
N THR A 222 -14.83 3.79 5.25
CA THR A 222 -15.63 2.88 4.43
C THR A 222 -16.34 3.63 3.29
N PRO A 223 -16.79 2.92 2.24
CA PRO A 223 -17.62 3.52 1.19
C PRO A 223 -18.85 4.26 1.72
N ASP A 224 -19.54 3.71 2.71
CA ASP A 224 -20.70 4.36 3.33
C ASP A 224 -20.34 5.64 4.08
N LYS A 225 -19.23 5.65 4.82
CA LYS A 225 -18.76 6.87 5.50
C LYS A 225 -18.36 7.97 4.50
N LEU A 226 -17.73 7.58 3.38
CA LEU A 226 -17.35 8.53 2.33
C LEU A 226 -18.56 9.04 1.57
N ARG A 227 -19.49 8.15 1.19
CA ARG A 227 -20.68 8.48 0.41
C ARG A 227 -21.66 9.35 1.20
N GLY A 228 -21.83 9.10 2.51
CA GLY A 228 -22.88 9.73 3.31
C GLY A 228 -24.27 9.48 2.71
N ASP A 229 -25.06 10.54 2.58
CA ASP A 229 -26.43 10.48 2.05
C ASP A 229 -26.51 10.52 0.50
N LEU A 230 -25.37 10.50 -0.21
CA LEU A 230 -25.37 10.50 -1.67
C LEU A 230 -25.85 9.14 -2.22
N PRO A 231 -26.56 9.14 -3.36
CA PRO A 231 -27.07 7.91 -3.97
C PRO A 231 -25.96 6.94 -4.40
N ARG A 232 -24.86 7.49 -4.97
CA ARG A 232 -23.73 6.70 -5.49
C ARG A 232 -22.43 7.18 -4.87
N LEU A 233 -21.49 6.27 -4.75
CA LEU A 233 -20.14 6.61 -4.30
C LEU A 233 -19.46 7.59 -5.28
N GLU A 234 -19.65 7.44 -6.58
CA GLU A 234 -19.14 8.35 -7.59
C GLU A 234 -19.64 9.79 -7.43
N ASP A 235 -20.81 10.00 -6.82
CA ASP A 235 -21.33 11.34 -6.60
C ASP A 235 -20.47 12.19 -5.64
N VAL A 236 -19.66 11.53 -4.79
CA VAL A 236 -18.63 12.21 -3.98
C VAL A 236 -17.60 12.91 -4.88
N VAL A 237 -17.18 12.22 -5.93
CA VAL A 237 -16.23 12.70 -6.94
C VAL A 237 -16.83 13.84 -7.74
N LEU A 238 -17.96 13.57 -8.40
CA LEU A 238 -18.62 14.48 -9.35
C LEU A 238 -19.12 15.77 -8.68
N GLN A 239 -19.46 15.72 -7.39
CA GLN A 239 -19.90 16.89 -6.62
C GLN A 239 -18.76 17.50 -5.78
N ASN A 240 -17.53 17.03 -5.94
CA ASN A 240 -16.35 17.48 -5.17
C ASN A 240 -16.59 17.45 -3.66
N LYS A 241 -17.15 16.34 -3.14
CA LYS A 241 -17.49 16.16 -1.72
C LYS A 241 -16.51 15.30 -0.94
N TRP A 242 -15.27 15.19 -1.41
CA TRP A 242 -14.23 14.54 -0.63
C TRP A 242 -14.08 15.22 0.74
N PRO A 243 -13.87 14.44 1.82
CA PRO A 243 -13.59 15.00 3.14
C PRO A 243 -12.28 15.78 3.14
N THR A 244 -12.14 16.67 4.12
CA THR A 244 -10.88 17.39 4.31
C THR A 244 -9.77 16.47 4.80
N LEU A 245 -8.52 16.86 4.56
CA LEU A 245 -7.35 16.12 5.03
C LEU A 245 -7.35 16.00 6.56
N GLY A 246 -7.74 17.07 7.27
CA GLY A 246 -7.90 17.05 8.73
C GLY A 246 -8.91 16.00 9.20
N ALA A 247 -10.04 15.86 8.51
CA ALA A 247 -11.03 14.83 8.81
C ALA A 247 -10.55 13.40 8.48
N CYS A 248 -9.54 13.29 7.62
CA CYS A 248 -8.93 12.01 7.21
C CYS A 248 -7.67 11.64 7.99
N ARG A 249 -7.17 12.48 8.90
CA ARG A 249 -6.06 12.07 9.78
C ARG A 249 -6.44 10.83 10.57
N ASN A 250 -5.49 9.93 10.76
CA ASN A 250 -5.68 8.62 11.39
C ASN A 250 -6.63 7.67 10.65
N LYS A 251 -7.06 8.00 9.41
CA LYS A 251 -7.94 7.12 8.63
C LYS A 251 -7.12 6.19 7.73
N ILE A 252 -7.68 5.01 7.51
CA ILE A 252 -7.16 3.97 6.65
C ILE A 252 -8.21 3.68 5.58
N PHE A 253 -7.81 3.78 4.32
CA PHE A 253 -8.61 3.45 3.15
C PHE A 253 -8.10 2.12 2.60
N PHE A 254 -8.93 1.11 2.55
CA PHE A 254 -8.65 -0.12 1.83
C PHE A 254 -9.28 -0.05 0.45
N ILE A 255 -8.50 -0.32 -0.59
CA ILE A 255 -8.95 -0.26 -1.99
C ILE A 255 -8.57 -1.56 -2.67
N MET A 256 -9.55 -2.30 -3.17
CA MET A 256 -9.36 -3.64 -3.72
C MET A 256 -9.25 -3.61 -5.24
N GLN A 257 -8.39 -4.47 -5.77
CA GLN A 257 -8.34 -4.89 -7.17
C GLN A 257 -8.27 -6.43 -7.26
N GLY A 258 -8.41 -6.96 -8.48
CA GLY A 258 -8.22 -8.38 -8.74
C GLY A 258 -9.52 -9.19 -8.71
N ASP A 259 -9.37 -10.48 -8.50
CA ASP A 259 -10.37 -11.50 -8.85
C ASP A 259 -11.61 -11.48 -7.93
N LEU A 260 -11.48 -10.99 -6.70
CA LEU A 260 -12.58 -10.93 -5.76
C LEU A 260 -13.56 -9.78 -6.04
N VAL A 261 -13.17 -8.73 -6.78
CA VAL A 261 -13.95 -7.50 -6.95
C VAL A 261 -15.37 -7.76 -7.42
N SER A 262 -15.58 -8.69 -8.34
CA SER A 262 -16.92 -9.02 -8.86
C SER A 262 -17.85 -9.58 -7.78
N TYR A 263 -17.36 -10.48 -6.94
CA TYR A 263 -18.11 -11.02 -5.81
C TYR A 263 -18.31 -9.97 -4.71
N TYR A 264 -17.30 -9.14 -4.47
CA TYR A 264 -17.34 -8.11 -3.43
C TYR A 264 -18.43 -7.04 -3.69
N LYS A 265 -18.68 -6.72 -4.95
CA LYS A 265 -19.74 -5.79 -5.38
C LYS A 265 -21.15 -6.42 -5.42
N GLN A 266 -21.24 -7.74 -5.51
CA GLN A 266 -22.50 -8.43 -5.71
C GLN A 266 -23.46 -8.16 -4.55
N ASN A 267 -24.68 -7.68 -4.87
CA ASN A 267 -25.72 -7.29 -3.92
C ASN A 267 -25.35 -6.10 -3.00
N HIS A 268 -24.27 -5.37 -3.29
CA HIS A 268 -23.82 -4.21 -2.53
C HIS A 268 -23.69 -2.97 -3.45
N PRO A 269 -24.83 -2.39 -3.92
CA PRO A 269 -24.77 -1.23 -4.81
C PRO A 269 -23.98 -0.08 -4.15
N SER A 270 -23.08 0.53 -4.93
CA SER A 270 -22.14 1.55 -4.41
C SER A 270 -21.34 1.08 -3.19
N LEU A 271 -21.07 -0.23 -3.07
CA LEU A 271 -20.37 -0.88 -1.95
C LEU A 271 -21.06 -0.69 -0.59
N SER A 272 -22.39 -0.54 -0.58
CA SER A 272 -23.16 -0.37 0.67
C SER A 272 -22.91 -1.53 1.64
N GLY A 273 -22.55 -1.23 2.88
CA GLY A 273 -22.23 -2.20 3.93
C GLY A 273 -20.84 -2.84 3.84
N ARG A 274 -20.06 -2.53 2.81
CA ARG A 274 -18.67 -3.03 2.64
C ARG A 274 -17.64 -2.20 3.40
N ALA A 275 -16.56 -2.82 3.84
CA ALA A 275 -15.47 -2.14 4.52
C ALA A 275 -14.49 -1.44 3.56
N MET A 276 -14.38 -1.92 2.32
CA MET A 276 -13.35 -1.52 1.36
C MET A 276 -13.95 -0.90 0.11
N PHE A 277 -13.18 0.01 -0.48
CA PHE A 277 -13.39 0.51 -1.84
C PHE A 277 -12.89 -0.51 -2.87
N VAL A 278 -13.24 -0.26 -4.13
CA VAL A 278 -12.65 -0.98 -5.27
C VAL A 278 -12.13 0.02 -6.29
N TYR A 279 -11.11 -0.37 -7.05
CA TYR A 279 -10.80 0.36 -8.28
C TYR A 279 -11.89 0.08 -9.30
N ALA A 280 -12.46 1.15 -9.83
CA ALA A 280 -13.59 1.08 -10.75
C ALA A 280 -13.46 2.09 -11.89
N SER A 281 -14.08 1.79 -13.03
CA SER A 281 -14.10 2.72 -14.16
C SER A 281 -15.03 3.90 -13.90
N PRO A 282 -14.65 5.11 -14.30
CA PRO A 282 -15.55 6.27 -14.30
C PRO A 282 -16.92 5.94 -14.93
N GLY A 283 -17.98 6.45 -14.34
CA GLY A 283 -19.37 6.17 -14.73
C GLY A 283 -20.01 5.01 -13.96
N SER A 284 -19.25 4.19 -13.25
CA SER A 284 -19.84 3.15 -12.37
C SER A 284 -20.19 3.70 -11.00
N ALA A 285 -21.19 3.11 -10.37
CA ALA A 285 -21.69 3.59 -9.06
C ALA A 285 -20.63 3.54 -7.94
N GLU A 286 -19.61 2.69 -8.07
CA GLU A 286 -18.51 2.48 -7.13
C GLU A 286 -17.29 3.35 -7.41
N ALA A 287 -17.27 4.12 -8.50
CA ALA A 287 -16.08 4.82 -8.98
C ALA A 287 -15.70 6.02 -8.09
N ALA A 288 -14.76 5.82 -7.19
CA ALA A 288 -14.05 6.88 -6.49
C ALA A 288 -12.55 6.78 -6.73
N PHE A 289 -12.04 5.55 -6.79
CA PHE A 289 -10.64 5.22 -7.02
C PHE A 289 -10.45 4.59 -8.41
N VAL A 290 -9.42 5.05 -9.12
CA VAL A 290 -9.08 4.60 -10.49
C VAL A 290 -7.61 4.20 -10.53
N ILE A 291 -7.28 3.16 -11.28
CA ILE A 291 -5.90 2.72 -11.51
C ILE A 291 -5.48 2.99 -12.95
N ARG A 292 -4.30 3.63 -13.14
CA ARG A 292 -3.65 3.89 -14.44
C ARG A 292 -2.13 3.78 -14.25
N ASN A 293 -1.57 2.61 -14.56
CA ASN A 293 -0.17 2.28 -14.26
C ASN A 293 0.84 2.76 -15.30
N GLY A 294 0.37 3.27 -16.44
CA GLY A 294 1.22 3.75 -17.53
C GLY A 294 1.30 5.29 -17.63
N PRO A 295 1.89 6.01 -16.65
CA PRO A 295 1.83 7.48 -16.63
C PRO A 295 2.49 8.13 -17.83
N LYS A 296 3.43 7.46 -18.53
CA LYS A 296 4.05 7.99 -19.76
C LYS A 296 3.08 8.01 -20.93
N SER A 297 2.22 7.01 -21.07
CA SER A 297 1.18 6.94 -22.11
C SER A 297 -0.12 7.62 -21.71
N ASP A 298 -0.44 7.60 -20.42
CA ASP A 298 -1.75 7.96 -19.88
C ASP A 298 -1.73 9.30 -19.13
N GLU A 299 -0.64 10.10 -19.23
CA GLU A 299 -0.48 11.35 -18.47
C GLU A 299 -1.69 12.28 -18.64
N ALA A 300 -2.14 12.50 -19.87
CA ALA A 300 -3.28 13.37 -20.16
C ALA A 300 -4.62 12.81 -19.62
N GLU A 301 -4.82 11.48 -19.69
CA GLU A 301 -6.01 10.82 -19.12
C GLU A 301 -6.00 10.93 -17.59
N ILE A 302 -4.86 10.69 -16.96
CA ILE A 302 -4.72 10.82 -15.50
C ILE A 302 -5.01 12.26 -15.07
N GLN A 303 -4.43 13.26 -15.74
CA GLN A 303 -4.70 14.68 -15.48
C GLN A 303 -6.20 15.00 -15.59
N PHE A 304 -6.85 14.48 -16.64
CA PHE A 304 -8.29 14.64 -16.81
C PHE A 304 -9.06 14.01 -15.64
N LEU A 305 -8.80 12.75 -15.29
CA LEU A 305 -9.46 12.06 -14.17
C LEU A 305 -9.27 12.79 -12.84
N VAL A 306 -8.06 13.24 -12.54
CA VAL A 306 -7.75 14.03 -11.34
C VAL A 306 -8.50 15.35 -11.35
N SER A 307 -8.59 16.05 -12.49
CA SER A 307 -9.35 17.29 -12.62
C SER A 307 -10.85 17.09 -12.39
N GLN A 308 -11.39 15.91 -12.73
CA GLN A 308 -12.78 15.54 -12.44
C GLN A 308 -12.99 15.13 -10.97
N GLY A 309 -11.92 15.02 -10.17
CA GLY A 309 -11.96 14.70 -8.75
C GLY A 309 -11.73 13.24 -8.40
N TYR A 310 -11.49 12.34 -9.37
CA TYR A 310 -11.15 10.95 -9.07
C TYR A 310 -9.83 10.85 -8.33
N PHE A 311 -9.72 9.83 -7.47
CA PHE A 311 -8.50 9.47 -6.79
C PHE A 311 -7.74 8.43 -7.61
N VAL A 312 -6.60 8.80 -8.19
CA VAL A 312 -5.88 7.96 -9.16
C VAL A 312 -4.62 7.38 -8.53
N ARG A 313 -4.43 6.07 -8.74
CA ARG A 313 -3.16 5.37 -8.48
C ARG A 313 -2.41 5.17 -9.78
N THR A 314 -1.09 5.39 -9.77
CA THR A 314 -0.18 5.11 -10.89
C THR A 314 1.12 4.46 -10.41
N ARG A 315 1.96 3.99 -11.35
CA ARG A 315 3.30 3.45 -11.08
C ARG A 315 4.37 4.47 -11.48
N THR A 316 5.46 4.53 -10.72
CA THR A 316 6.63 5.39 -10.99
C THR A 316 7.82 4.61 -11.55
N ASP A 317 7.75 3.31 -11.49
CA ASP A 317 8.70 2.33 -12.01
C ASP A 317 7.95 1.04 -12.37
N ASP A 318 8.63 0.12 -13.07
CA ASP A 318 8.05 -1.16 -13.45
C ASP A 318 9.15 -2.22 -13.49
N GLY A 319 9.03 -3.24 -12.67
CA GLY A 319 10.10 -4.19 -12.48
C GLY A 319 11.37 -3.54 -11.93
N THR A 320 12.53 -3.83 -12.51
CA THR A 320 13.82 -3.31 -12.06
C THR A 320 14.50 -2.36 -13.04
N ASP A 321 13.89 -2.10 -14.19
CA ASP A 321 14.53 -1.40 -15.31
C ASP A 321 14.91 0.04 -14.97
N GLU A 322 14.00 0.82 -14.40
CA GLU A 322 14.27 2.21 -14.00
C GLU A 322 15.40 2.29 -12.98
N ALA A 323 15.42 1.38 -12.01
CA ALA A 323 16.47 1.34 -10.98
C ALA A 323 17.82 0.90 -11.52
N ARG A 324 17.85 0.01 -12.52
CA ARG A 324 19.10 -0.43 -13.16
C ARG A 324 19.67 0.63 -14.09
N ASN A 325 18.82 1.40 -14.77
CA ASN A 325 19.22 2.38 -15.77
C ASN A 325 19.26 3.82 -15.25
N GLY A 326 18.73 4.10 -14.06
CA GLY A 326 18.59 5.46 -13.52
C GLY A 326 17.58 6.29 -14.32
N ASP A 327 16.52 5.66 -14.86
CA ASP A 327 15.51 6.35 -15.67
C ASP A 327 14.38 6.90 -14.80
N TYR A 328 14.37 8.20 -14.59
CA TYR A 328 13.34 8.92 -13.85
C TYR A 328 12.13 9.34 -14.70
N SER A 329 12.11 9.04 -16.00
CA SER A 329 11.08 9.54 -16.92
C SER A 329 9.66 9.12 -16.56
N LYS A 330 9.47 7.90 -16.02
CA LYS A 330 8.18 7.37 -15.59
C LYS A 330 7.72 8.04 -14.29
N MET A 331 8.64 8.21 -13.32
CA MET A 331 8.40 8.96 -12.08
C MET A 331 7.99 10.41 -12.38
N ASP A 332 8.70 11.10 -13.27
CA ASP A 332 8.40 12.47 -13.63
C ASP A 332 7.01 12.61 -14.27
N ALA A 333 6.66 11.70 -15.17
CA ALA A 333 5.33 11.63 -15.78
C ALA A 333 4.24 11.38 -14.71
N ALA A 334 4.46 10.42 -13.79
CA ALA A 334 3.55 10.14 -12.69
C ALA A 334 3.31 11.38 -11.81
N PHE A 335 4.37 12.09 -11.48
CA PHE A 335 4.26 13.29 -10.65
C PHE A 335 3.53 14.44 -11.37
N ARG A 336 3.82 14.66 -12.66
CA ARG A 336 3.12 15.70 -13.46
C ARG A 336 1.66 15.35 -13.72
N SER A 337 1.34 14.06 -13.83
CA SER A 337 -0.04 13.61 -14.08
C SER A 337 -1.02 13.99 -12.98
N GLY A 338 -0.53 14.27 -11.78
CA GLY A 338 -1.37 14.58 -10.62
C GLY A 338 -1.97 13.35 -9.95
N ALA A 339 -1.61 12.13 -10.34
CA ALA A 339 -2.05 10.93 -9.63
C ALA A 339 -1.74 11.05 -8.12
N GLN A 340 -2.71 10.77 -7.27
CA GLN A 340 -2.57 10.93 -5.84
C GLN A 340 -1.68 9.85 -5.22
N ILE A 341 -1.79 8.60 -5.68
CA ILE A 341 -0.95 7.48 -5.21
C ILE A 341 0.11 7.17 -6.27
N ASN A 342 1.37 7.43 -5.94
CA ASN A 342 2.53 7.18 -6.78
C ASN A 342 3.27 5.96 -6.25
N SER A 343 3.03 4.79 -6.86
CA SER A 343 3.48 3.49 -6.38
C SER A 343 4.85 3.14 -6.94
N THR A 344 5.78 2.66 -6.09
CA THR A 344 7.17 2.36 -6.42
C THR A 344 7.69 1.11 -5.72
N ASP A 345 8.65 0.44 -6.34
CA ASP A 345 9.48 -0.58 -5.69
C ASP A 345 10.73 0.06 -5.03
N TYR A 346 11.01 1.35 -5.30
CA TYR A 346 12.26 2.03 -4.94
C TYR A 346 12.06 3.34 -4.19
N TYR A 347 11.34 3.35 -3.06
CA TYR A 347 11.26 4.51 -2.15
C TYR A 347 12.61 4.81 -1.44
N LYS A 348 13.59 3.93 -1.61
CA LYS A 348 15.01 4.08 -1.27
C LYS A 348 15.84 3.43 -2.38
N PRO A 349 17.12 3.79 -2.53
CA PRO A 349 18.00 3.08 -3.45
C PRO A 349 18.08 1.60 -3.10
N ASP A 350 18.24 0.76 -4.11
CA ASP A 350 18.59 -0.65 -3.89
C ASP A 350 19.88 -0.76 -3.08
N SER A 351 20.02 -1.80 -2.28
CA SER A 351 21.22 -2.04 -1.47
C SER A 351 22.50 -2.25 -2.32
N ARG A 352 22.33 -2.55 -3.61
CA ARG A 352 23.40 -2.71 -4.60
C ARG A 352 23.73 -1.42 -5.36
N ALA A 353 23.12 -0.27 -5.00
CA ALA A 353 23.39 1.02 -5.64
C ALA A 353 24.90 1.31 -5.72
N GLY A 354 25.37 1.72 -6.91
CA GLY A 354 26.79 1.93 -7.20
C GLY A 354 27.57 0.68 -7.62
N GLN A 355 26.95 -0.51 -7.58
CA GLN A 355 27.51 -1.72 -8.20
C GLN A 355 27.13 -1.78 -9.70
N PRO A 356 27.86 -2.54 -10.54
CA PRO A 356 27.48 -2.71 -11.95
C PRO A 356 26.03 -3.17 -12.12
N GLY A 357 25.27 -2.46 -12.95
CA GLY A 357 23.86 -2.74 -13.22
C GLY A 357 22.87 -2.22 -12.16
N TRP A 358 23.30 -1.36 -11.22
CA TRP A 358 22.45 -0.72 -10.23
C TRP A 358 22.82 0.75 -10.02
N THR A 359 21.84 1.62 -10.10
CA THR A 359 22.01 3.06 -9.82
C THR A 359 21.47 3.42 -8.44
N ASP A 360 21.56 4.71 -8.08
CA ASP A 360 20.97 5.26 -6.86
C ASP A 360 19.51 5.70 -7.05
N PHE A 361 18.81 5.14 -8.03
CA PHE A 361 17.43 5.43 -8.34
C PHE A 361 16.55 5.35 -7.09
N THR A 362 15.77 6.38 -6.85
CA THR A 362 14.84 6.45 -5.73
C THR A 362 13.67 7.39 -6.03
N VAL A 363 12.47 6.97 -5.67
CA VAL A 363 11.25 7.75 -5.84
C VAL A 363 10.94 8.50 -4.55
N ARG A 364 11.12 9.82 -4.58
CA ARG A 364 10.86 10.72 -3.44
C ARG A 364 10.38 12.08 -3.94
N PHE A 365 9.58 12.73 -3.12
CA PHE A 365 9.35 14.16 -3.32
C PHE A 365 10.60 14.96 -2.92
N PRO A 366 10.79 16.16 -3.52
CA PRO A 366 11.87 17.05 -3.12
C PRO A 366 11.87 17.28 -1.59
N ASN A 367 13.06 17.49 -1.02
CA ASN A 367 13.24 17.77 0.41
C ASN A 367 12.73 16.69 1.40
N GLY A 368 12.43 15.47 0.94
CA GLY A 368 11.96 14.37 1.79
C GLY A 368 10.52 14.57 2.30
N GLU A 369 9.70 15.31 1.57
CA GLU A 369 8.28 15.52 1.87
C GLU A 369 7.53 14.18 1.89
N ILE A 370 6.64 14.00 2.88
CA ILE A 370 5.79 12.79 2.99
C ILE A 370 4.63 12.85 2.00
N ALA A 371 4.08 14.06 1.80
CA ALA A 371 3.04 14.36 0.84
C ALA A 371 3.19 15.79 0.34
N ARG A 372 2.64 16.06 -0.83
CA ARG A 372 2.62 17.42 -1.40
C ARG A 372 1.24 17.74 -1.98
N LYS A 373 0.99 19.04 -2.16
CA LYS A 373 -0.22 19.51 -2.84
C LYS A 373 -0.25 19.03 -4.27
N ASN A 374 -1.43 18.58 -4.70
CA ASN A 374 -1.61 18.03 -6.04
C ASN A 374 -1.48 19.14 -7.11
N PRO A 375 -0.64 18.97 -8.13
CA PRO A 375 -0.40 20.00 -9.16
C PRO A 375 -1.60 20.25 -10.07
N VAL A 376 -2.58 19.33 -10.12
CA VAL A 376 -3.72 19.40 -11.04
C VAL A 376 -4.97 19.99 -10.39
N ASN A 377 -5.31 19.58 -9.16
CA ASN A 377 -6.58 19.92 -8.53
C ASN A 377 -6.49 20.68 -7.19
N ALA A 378 -5.29 20.92 -6.66
CA ALA A 378 -5.15 21.80 -5.52
C ALA A 378 -5.07 23.29 -5.96
N SER A 379 -5.89 24.15 -5.38
CA SER A 379 -6.12 25.54 -5.79
C SER A 379 -5.02 26.55 -5.42
N SER A 380 -3.81 26.13 -5.08
CA SER A 380 -2.71 27.03 -4.74
C SER A 380 -1.52 26.85 -5.68
N VAL A 381 -0.95 27.99 -6.05
CA VAL A 381 0.07 28.19 -7.09
C VAL A 381 1.41 27.46 -6.84
N GLU A 382 1.62 26.85 -5.67
CA GLU A 382 2.86 26.16 -5.37
C GLU A 382 2.59 24.72 -4.91
N CYS A 383 3.15 23.76 -5.64
CA CYS A 383 3.33 22.40 -5.15
C CYS A 383 4.27 22.44 -3.94
N GLY A 384 3.71 22.55 -2.74
CA GLY A 384 4.47 22.60 -1.49
C GLY A 384 4.17 21.40 -0.61
N PRO A 385 5.02 21.16 0.41
CA PRO A 385 4.84 20.07 1.36
C PRO A 385 3.50 20.17 2.09
N VAL A 386 2.91 19.03 2.39
CA VAL A 386 1.75 18.92 3.27
C VAL A 386 2.23 18.46 4.64
N ARG A 387 1.82 19.18 5.71
CA ARG A 387 2.22 18.95 7.10
C ARG A 387 1.11 18.33 7.94
#